data_7bd9e55d5a124f920851ae85f29d36f4
#
_entry.id   7bd9e55d5a124f920851ae85f29d36f4
#
_cell.length_a   1.000
_cell.length_b   1.000
_cell.length_c   1.000
_cell.angle_alpha   90.00
_cell.angle_beta   90.00
_cell.angle_gamma   90.00
#
_symmetry.space_group_name_H-M   'P 1'
#
loop_
_entity.id
_entity.type
_entity.pdbx_description
1 polymer ?
#
loop_
_entity_poly.entity_id
_entity_poly.type
_entity_poly.pdbx_seq_one_letter_code
_entity_poly.pdbx_strand_id
1 'polypeptide(L)'
;MYNDTWGDWGDAGFHTMMEDEHKLKEIVSKMYPDLPYFMFGHSMGSFITRDFAAKYGEELAGITICGTAGHFRGATEAESALLAAVAEGKGKESDPSFTADLMGWMCERCGNISIGNEWICSDPYVQRDHAEDPFDAFTRPTTNQSLLYFVQMMKAITGTEWAGKIPSDLPIYNIGGDQDPVGEYGKGIYEVTNWLVDTGHTVKTRVYSGYRHEIHNYDEIKDEVEAGIISFMDSILDE
;
A
#
# COMPACT_ATOMS: atom_id res chain seq x y z
N MET A 1 -6.20 -19.32 -5.29
CA MET A 1 -7.30 -20.25 -5.17
C MET A 1 -7.32 -21.23 -6.29
N TYR A 2 -7.05 -20.77 -7.47
CA TYR A 2 -7.26 -21.59 -8.65
C TYR A 2 -6.04 -22.37 -9.09
N ASN A 3 -4.81 -22.02 -8.62
CA ASN A 3 -3.58 -22.56 -9.18
C ASN A 3 -2.49 -22.95 -8.18
N ASP A 4 -2.77 -23.01 -6.88
CA ASP A 4 -1.75 -23.26 -5.82
C ASP A 4 -0.48 -22.36 -5.92
N THR A 5 -0.62 -21.15 -6.51
CA THR A 5 0.47 -20.20 -6.74
C THR A 5 0.49 -19.07 -5.71
N TRP A 6 0.04 -19.33 -4.52
CA TRP A 6 0.02 -18.37 -3.43
C TRP A 6 1.43 -17.87 -3.13
N GLY A 7 1.56 -16.53 -3.06
CA GLY A 7 2.86 -15.89 -2.81
C GLY A 7 3.79 -15.84 -4.02
N ASP A 8 3.38 -16.37 -5.18
CA ASP A 8 4.09 -16.23 -6.46
C ASP A 8 3.36 -15.25 -7.38
N TRP A 9 3.95 -14.09 -7.62
CA TRP A 9 3.41 -13.02 -8.47
C TRP A 9 3.76 -13.19 -9.95
N GLY A 10 4.32 -14.32 -10.33
CA GLY A 10 4.77 -14.61 -11.70
C GLY A 10 6.12 -13.96 -12.02
N ASP A 11 6.40 -13.81 -13.33
CA ASP A 11 7.72 -13.41 -13.82
C ASP A 11 7.70 -12.05 -14.56
N ALA A 12 6.57 -11.35 -14.59
CA ALA A 12 6.40 -10.14 -15.40
C ALA A 12 6.83 -8.82 -14.69
N GLY A 13 7.36 -8.91 -13.47
CA GLY A 13 7.88 -7.77 -12.72
C GLY A 13 6.86 -7.14 -11.77
N PHE A 14 7.28 -6.14 -11.02
CA PHE A 14 6.46 -5.54 -9.96
C PHE A 14 5.30 -4.67 -10.49
N HIS A 15 5.37 -4.18 -11.71
CA HIS A 15 4.27 -3.42 -12.32
C HIS A 15 3.05 -4.27 -12.68
N THR A 16 3.14 -5.60 -12.62
CA THR A 16 2.05 -6.49 -13.05
C THR A 16 0.74 -6.20 -12.33
N MET A 17 0.78 -5.99 -11.01
CA MET A 17 -0.42 -5.69 -10.25
C MET A 17 -1.05 -4.35 -10.65
N MET A 18 -0.24 -3.33 -10.90
CA MET A 18 -0.71 -2.03 -11.38
C MET A 18 -1.31 -2.14 -12.80
N GLU A 19 -0.72 -2.94 -13.69
CA GLU A 19 -1.25 -3.20 -15.03
C GLU A 19 -2.58 -3.97 -14.99
N ASP A 20 -2.75 -4.89 -14.05
CA ASP A 20 -4.00 -5.62 -13.85
C ASP A 20 -5.10 -4.67 -13.35
N GLU A 21 -4.79 -3.75 -12.43
CA GLU A 21 -5.72 -2.69 -11.99
C GLU A 21 -6.07 -1.73 -13.15
N HIS A 22 -5.11 -1.37 -14.01
CA HIS A 22 -5.40 -0.57 -15.19
C HIS A 22 -6.37 -1.28 -16.13
N LYS A 23 -6.18 -2.58 -16.34
CA LYS A 23 -7.09 -3.38 -17.14
C LYS A 23 -8.50 -3.46 -16.54
N LEU A 24 -8.59 -3.60 -15.22
CA LEU A 24 -9.87 -3.54 -14.50
C LEU A 24 -10.54 -2.17 -14.72
N LYS A 25 -9.80 -1.07 -14.54
CA LYS A 25 -10.27 0.29 -14.79
C LYS A 25 -10.79 0.45 -16.23
N GLU A 26 -10.08 -0.06 -17.24
CA GLU A 26 -10.53 -0.03 -18.63
C GLU A 26 -11.87 -0.76 -18.83
N ILE A 27 -12.06 -1.92 -18.18
CA ILE A 27 -13.31 -2.69 -18.25
C ILE A 27 -14.44 -1.88 -17.62
N VAL A 28 -14.24 -1.35 -16.41
CA VAL A 28 -15.26 -0.59 -15.69
C VAL A 28 -15.61 0.72 -16.43
N SER A 29 -14.63 1.43 -16.97
CA SER A 29 -14.86 2.65 -17.74
C SER A 29 -15.64 2.42 -19.03
N LYS A 30 -15.52 1.24 -19.66
CA LYS A 30 -16.38 0.85 -20.79
C LYS A 30 -17.82 0.58 -20.39
N MET A 31 -18.04 0.10 -19.15
CA MET A 31 -19.40 -0.13 -18.63
C MET A 31 -20.07 1.18 -18.19
N TYR A 32 -19.27 2.15 -17.72
CA TYR A 32 -19.74 3.42 -17.17
C TYR A 32 -18.91 4.59 -17.74
N PRO A 33 -19.05 4.90 -19.04
CA PRO A 33 -18.15 5.82 -19.74
C PRO A 33 -18.25 7.28 -19.29
N ASP A 34 -19.38 7.65 -18.70
CA ASP A 34 -19.65 9.03 -18.26
C ASP A 34 -19.34 9.27 -16.78
N LEU A 35 -18.83 8.24 -16.07
CA LEU A 35 -18.52 8.37 -14.64
C LEU A 35 -17.02 8.61 -14.42
N PRO A 36 -16.64 9.55 -13.55
CA PRO A 36 -15.25 9.72 -13.14
C PRO A 36 -14.75 8.49 -12.38
N TYR A 37 -13.47 8.16 -12.53
CA TYR A 37 -12.86 7.02 -11.84
C TYR A 37 -11.94 7.51 -10.73
N PHE A 38 -12.28 7.13 -9.50
CA PHE A 38 -11.45 7.34 -8.31
C PHE A 38 -10.77 6.03 -7.92
N MET A 39 -9.56 6.12 -7.41
CA MET A 39 -8.85 4.95 -6.91
C MET A 39 -8.55 5.09 -5.42
N PHE A 40 -8.95 4.08 -4.64
CA PHE A 40 -8.59 3.93 -3.23
C PHE A 40 -7.63 2.75 -3.08
N GLY A 41 -6.51 2.97 -2.41
CA GLY A 41 -5.57 1.91 -2.07
C GLY A 41 -5.18 1.92 -0.60
N HIS A 42 -5.27 0.75 0.04
CA HIS A 42 -4.81 0.55 1.41
C HIS A 42 -3.56 -0.35 1.44
N SER A 43 -2.61 -0.06 2.31
CA SER A 43 -1.40 -0.86 2.50
C SER A 43 -0.63 -1.07 1.16
N MET A 44 -0.37 -2.30 0.76
CA MET A 44 0.19 -2.63 -0.56
C MET A 44 -0.67 -2.04 -1.70
N GLY A 45 -1.99 -1.97 -1.54
CA GLY A 45 -2.87 -1.28 -2.49
C GLY A 45 -2.55 0.21 -2.62
N SER A 46 -2.07 0.87 -1.56
CA SER A 46 -1.61 2.27 -1.63
C SER A 46 -0.33 2.41 -2.46
N PHE A 47 0.53 1.38 -2.48
CA PHE A 47 1.73 1.37 -3.31
C PHE A 47 1.38 1.17 -4.78
N ILE A 48 0.45 0.25 -5.06
CA ILE A 48 -0.10 0.02 -6.41
C ILE A 48 -0.78 1.29 -6.92
N THR A 49 -1.59 1.98 -6.09
CA THR A 49 -2.23 3.25 -6.45
C THR A 49 -1.20 4.34 -6.77
N ARG A 50 -0.09 4.40 -6.04
CA ARG A 50 1.00 5.35 -6.28
C ARG A 50 1.75 5.04 -7.58
N ASP A 51 1.99 3.77 -7.89
CA ASP A 51 2.59 3.33 -9.17
C ASP A 51 1.63 3.62 -10.34
N PHE A 52 0.34 3.34 -10.15
CA PHE A 52 -0.73 3.64 -11.11
C PHE A 52 -0.82 5.14 -11.42
N ALA A 53 -0.85 5.98 -10.39
CA ALA A 53 -0.94 7.44 -10.55
C ALA A 53 0.26 8.02 -11.30
N ALA A 54 1.46 7.45 -11.13
CA ALA A 54 2.65 7.87 -11.85
C ALA A 54 2.62 7.52 -13.35
N LYS A 55 1.86 6.52 -13.75
CA LYS A 55 1.78 6.04 -15.14
C LYS A 55 0.47 6.41 -15.84
N TYR A 56 -0.63 6.32 -15.13
CA TYR A 56 -1.99 6.46 -15.66
C TYR A 56 -2.83 7.52 -14.91
N GLY A 57 -2.17 8.42 -14.19
CA GLY A 57 -2.85 9.43 -13.37
C GLY A 57 -3.79 10.35 -14.15
N GLU A 58 -3.49 10.65 -15.41
CA GLU A 58 -4.37 11.40 -16.31
C GLU A 58 -5.75 10.75 -16.54
N GLU A 59 -5.89 9.48 -16.18
CA GLU A 59 -7.13 8.74 -16.34
C GLU A 59 -7.99 8.70 -15.07
N LEU A 60 -7.51 9.36 -13.99
CA LEU A 60 -8.14 9.36 -12.67
C LEU A 60 -8.71 10.73 -12.33
N ALA A 61 -9.88 10.73 -11.69
CA ALA A 61 -10.45 11.94 -11.12
C ALA A 61 -9.81 12.30 -9.76
N GLY A 62 -9.28 11.34 -9.05
CA GLY A 62 -8.59 11.53 -7.77
C GLY A 62 -8.17 10.20 -7.15
N ILE A 63 -7.24 10.26 -6.20
CA ILE A 63 -6.78 9.09 -5.47
C ILE A 63 -6.83 9.29 -3.95
N THR A 64 -7.13 8.20 -3.25
CA THR A 64 -6.95 8.11 -1.79
C THR A 64 -5.93 7.03 -1.48
N ILE A 65 -4.86 7.38 -0.79
CA ILE A 65 -3.83 6.47 -0.32
C ILE A 65 -3.93 6.34 1.20
N CYS A 66 -4.08 5.10 1.68
CA CYS A 66 -4.32 4.80 3.09
C CYS A 66 -3.27 3.83 3.62
N GLY A 67 -2.71 4.09 4.80
CA GLY A 67 -1.72 3.21 5.42
C GLY A 67 -0.46 3.04 4.56
N THR A 68 0.00 4.13 3.93
CA THR A 68 1.13 4.12 3.01
C THR A 68 2.46 4.31 3.74
N ALA A 69 3.55 3.85 3.13
CA ALA A 69 4.91 4.07 3.61
C ALA A 69 5.60 5.21 2.85
N GLY A 70 6.47 5.93 3.55
CA GLY A 70 7.52 6.76 2.94
C GLY A 70 8.71 5.90 2.48
N HIS A 71 9.90 6.18 2.98
CA HIS A 71 11.03 5.25 2.85
C HIS A 71 10.74 4.00 3.68
N PHE A 72 10.73 2.84 3.04
CA PHE A 72 10.45 1.60 3.76
C PHE A 72 11.73 1.07 4.43
N ARG A 73 11.65 0.86 5.73
CA ARG A 73 12.76 0.40 6.56
C ARG A 73 13.29 -0.96 6.06
N GLY A 74 14.59 -1.06 5.81
CA GLY A 74 15.24 -2.29 5.38
C GLY A 74 15.12 -2.64 3.89
N ALA A 75 14.43 -1.81 3.08
CA ALA A 75 14.21 -2.13 1.66
C ALA A 75 15.51 -2.27 0.85
N THR A 76 16.52 -1.45 1.13
CA THR A 76 17.79 -1.48 0.38
C THR A 76 18.59 -2.75 0.67
N GLU A 77 18.67 -3.13 1.93
CA GLU A 77 19.36 -4.34 2.38
C GLU A 77 18.62 -5.58 1.87
N ALA A 78 17.31 -5.61 1.98
CA ALA A 78 16.46 -6.69 1.50
C ALA A 78 16.59 -6.87 -0.03
N GLU A 79 16.57 -5.78 -0.81
CA GLU A 79 16.77 -5.86 -2.26
C GLU A 79 18.09 -6.52 -2.62
N SER A 80 19.17 -6.11 -1.97
CA SER A 80 20.51 -6.66 -2.24
C SER A 80 20.59 -8.16 -1.96
N ALA A 81 20.02 -8.60 -0.84
CA ALA A 81 19.99 -10.00 -0.45
C ALA A 81 19.08 -10.85 -1.38
N LEU A 82 17.90 -10.33 -1.73
CA LEU A 82 16.96 -11.00 -2.63
C LEU A 82 17.51 -11.10 -4.06
N LEU A 83 18.18 -10.07 -4.57
CA LEU A 83 18.85 -10.11 -5.86
C LEU A 83 19.92 -11.22 -5.91
N ALA A 84 20.69 -11.39 -4.84
CA ALA A 84 21.67 -12.45 -4.74
C ALA A 84 20.99 -13.83 -4.75
N ALA A 85 19.93 -14.03 -3.98
CA ALA A 85 19.18 -15.29 -3.95
C ALA A 85 18.56 -15.63 -5.31
N VAL A 86 18.01 -14.64 -6.00
CA VAL A 86 17.44 -14.83 -7.35
C VAL A 86 18.54 -15.18 -8.36
N ALA A 87 19.70 -14.52 -8.30
CA ALA A 87 20.85 -14.82 -9.16
C ALA A 87 21.40 -16.24 -8.95
N GLU A 88 21.25 -16.79 -7.74
CA GLU A 88 21.58 -18.20 -7.42
C GLU A 88 20.51 -19.21 -7.90
N GLY A 89 19.45 -18.75 -8.57
CA GLY A 89 18.36 -19.60 -9.04
C GLY A 89 17.28 -19.91 -8.00
N LYS A 90 17.30 -19.24 -6.84
CA LYS A 90 16.37 -19.45 -5.72
C LYS A 90 15.11 -18.55 -5.79
N GLY A 91 14.83 -17.95 -6.93
CA GLY A 91 13.71 -16.99 -7.08
C GLY A 91 12.33 -17.59 -6.76
N LYS A 92 12.10 -18.87 -7.11
CA LYS A 92 10.83 -19.57 -6.83
C LYS A 92 10.81 -20.26 -5.45
N GLU A 93 11.90 -20.23 -4.72
CA GLU A 93 11.93 -20.65 -3.32
C GLU A 93 11.34 -19.54 -2.43
N SER A 94 10.92 -19.94 -1.24
CA SER A 94 10.46 -19.00 -0.18
C SER A 94 11.38 -19.17 1.03
N ASP A 95 12.10 -18.11 1.37
CA ASP A 95 12.91 -18.05 2.59
C ASP A 95 12.24 -17.10 3.59
N PRO A 96 11.65 -17.63 4.68
CA PRO A 96 10.94 -16.80 5.67
C PRO A 96 11.84 -15.78 6.36
N SER A 97 13.17 -15.94 6.34
CA SER A 97 14.09 -14.99 6.96
C SER A 97 14.04 -13.63 6.25
N PHE A 98 13.89 -13.58 4.93
CA PHE A 98 13.75 -12.32 4.21
C PHE A 98 12.48 -11.53 4.62
N THR A 99 11.36 -12.24 4.79
CA THR A 99 10.12 -11.60 5.29
C THR A 99 10.30 -11.14 6.75
N ALA A 100 10.93 -11.95 7.59
CA ALA A 100 11.18 -11.59 8.99
C ALA A 100 12.11 -10.36 9.11
N ASP A 101 13.16 -10.28 8.30
CA ASP A 101 14.08 -9.15 8.29
C ASP A 101 13.38 -7.87 7.79
N LEU A 102 12.50 -7.99 6.80
CA LEU A 102 11.80 -6.84 6.22
C LEU A 102 10.62 -6.34 7.05
N MET A 103 9.88 -7.23 7.73
CA MET A 103 8.59 -6.93 8.37
C MET A 103 8.54 -7.26 9.87
N GLY A 104 9.50 -8.00 10.42
CA GLY A 104 9.47 -8.48 11.81
C GLY A 104 9.47 -7.38 12.88
N TRP A 105 9.86 -6.17 12.50
CA TRP A 105 9.86 -4.99 13.38
C TRP A 105 8.48 -4.34 13.56
N MET A 106 7.48 -4.70 12.75
CA MET A 106 6.18 -4.02 12.73
C MET A 106 5.44 -4.06 14.08
N CYS A 107 5.68 -5.08 14.91
CA CYS A 107 5.11 -5.17 16.25
C CYS A 107 5.96 -4.52 17.36
N GLU A 108 7.03 -3.79 17.05
CA GLU A 108 7.92 -3.19 18.09
C GLU A 108 7.19 -2.33 19.12
N ARG A 109 6.06 -1.69 18.77
CA ARG A 109 5.26 -0.85 19.68
C ARG A 109 3.90 -1.44 20.03
N CYS A 110 3.65 -2.71 19.70
CA CYS A 110 2.33 -3.31 19.91
C CYS A 110 2.07 -3.78 21.35
N GLY A 111 3.06 -3.75 22.23
CA GLY A 111 2.93 -4.28 23.58
C GLY A 111 2.99 -5.80 23.61
N ASN A 112 1.96 -6.45 24.16
CA ASN A 112 1.90 -7.91 24.19
C ASN A 112 1.57 -8.44 22.78
N ILE A 113 2.45 -9.30 22.26
CA ILE A 113 2.29 -9.95 20.98
C ILE A 113 1.78 -11.38 21.22
N SER A 114 0.66 -11.74 20.62
CA SER A 114 0.06 -13.07 20.76
C SER A 114 -0.14 -13.78 19.42
N ILE A 115 -0.41 -13.02 18.37
CA ILE A 115 -0.74 -13.54 17.03
C ILE A 115 0.33 -13.13 16.00
N GLY A 116 0.99 -11.98 16.21
CA GLY A 116 2.02 -11.45 15.32
C GLY A 116 1.50 -10.44 14.29
N ASN A 117 0.19 -10.19 14.26
CA ASN A 117 -0.45 -9.19 13.41
C ASN A 117 -1.05 -8.00 14.18
N GLU A 118 -0.68 -7.83 15.45
CA GLU A 118 -1.18 -6.76 16.31
C GLU A 118 -0.91 -5.35 15.74
N TRP A 119 0.08 -5.22 14.87
CA TRP A 119 0.39 -3.96 14.20
C TRP A 119 -0.71 -3.47 13.25
N ILE A 120 -1.59 -4.34 12.78
CA ILE A 120 -2.69 -4.03 11.84
C ILE A 120 -3.74 -3.17 12.52
N CYS A 121 -4.23 -3.63 13.68
CA CYS A 121 -5.29 -2.99 14.44
C CYS A 121 -5.09 -3.28 15.93
N SER A 122 -5.55 -2.40 16.83
CA SER A 122 -5.53 -2.69 18.27
C SER A 122 -6.74 -3.48 18.76
N ASP A 123 -7.78 -3.62 17.91
CA ASP A 123 -8.95 -4.44 18.23
C ASP A 123 -8.62 -5.93 18.11
N PRO A 124 -8.75 -6.73 19.20
CA PRO A 124 -8.48 -8.17 19.16
C PRO A 124 -9.42 -8.96 18.23
N TYR A 125 -10.60 -8.44 17.93
CA TYR A 125 -11.51 -9.06 16.98
C TYR A 125 -10.95 -8.95 15.56
N VAL A 126 -10.56 -7.75 15.14
CA VAL A 126 -9.95 -7.51 13.83
C VAL A 126 -8.65 -8.31 13.66
N GLN A 127 -7.80 -8.35 14.70
CA GLN A 127 -6.56 -9.15 14.68
C GLN A 127 -6.84 -10.63 14.42
N ARG A 128 -7.86 -11.17 15.08
CA ARG A 128 -8.22 -12.59 14.97
C ARG A 128 -8.87 -12.90 13.63
N ASP A 129 -9.81 -12.06 13.18
CA ASP A 129 -10.46 -12.19 11.88
C ASP A 129 -9.42 -12.23 10.75
N HIS A 130 -8.48 -11.29 10.76
CA HIS A 130 -7.37 -11.25 9.82
C HIS A 130 -6.47 -12.51 9.90
N ALA A 131 -6.16 -13.00 11.11
CA ALA A 131 -5.31 -14.19 11.28
C ALA A 131 -6.00 -15.49 10.85
N GLU A 132 -7.32 -15.54 10.91
CA GLU A 132 -8.14 -16.71 10.54
C GLU A 132 -8.60 -16.66 9.08
N ASP A 133 -8.42 -15.53 8.37
CA ASP A 133 -8.78 -15.40 6.96
C ASP A 133 -7.90 -16.32 6.09
N PRO A 134 -8.52 -17.30 5.38
CA PRO A 134 -7.77 -18.22 4.52
C PRO A 134 -7.13 -17.55 3.31
N PHE A 135 -7.50 -16.33 3.00
CA PHE A 135 -6.95 -15.54 1.89
C PHE A 135 -5.84 -14.59 2.30
N ASP A 136 -5.68 -14.37 3.59
CA ASP A 136 -4.59 -13.58 4.11
C ASP A 136 -3.24 -14.27 3.90
N ALA A 137 -2.34 -13.61 3.21
CA ALA A 137 -1.07 -14.18 2.80
C ALA A 137 0.02 -14.15 3.89
N PHE A 138 -0.22 -13.59 5.07
CA PHE A 138 0.81 -13.57 6.12
C PHE A 138 1.17 -14.97 6.64
N THR A 139 0.28 -15.92 6.51
CA THR A 139 0.54 -17.33 6.85
C THR A 139 1.14 -18.14 5.70
N ARG A 140 1.24 -17.55 4.50
CA ARG A 140 1.75 -18.23 3.31
C ARG A 140 3.05 -17.60 2.85
N PRO A 141 4.10 -18.39 2.62
CA PRO A 141 5.39 -17.85 2.25
C PRO A 141 5.32 -17.24 0.85
N THR A 142 5.80 -15.98 0.75
CA THR A 142 6.02 -15.30 -0.52
C THR A 142 7.31 -15.81 -1.13
N THR A 143 7.35 -16.03 -2.44
CA THR A 143 8.59 -16.42 -3.13
C THR A 143 9.63 -15.29 -3.06
N ASN A 144 10.91 -15.63 -3.09
CA ASN A 144 11.99 -14.65 -3.05
C ASN A 144 11.88 -13.66 -4.22
N GLN A 145 11.46 -14.11 -5.39
CA GLN A 145 11.22 -13.26 -6.55
C GLN A 145 10.07 -12.28 -6.32
N SER A 146 8.96 -12.73 -5.74
CA SER A 146 7.82 -11.87 -5.45
C SER A 146 8.14 -10.85 -4.36
N LEU A 147 8.91 -11.26 -3.35
CA LEU A 147 9.37 -10.34 -2.31
C LEU A 147 10.37 -9.30 -2.88
N LEU A 148 11.22 -9.71 -3.83
CA LEU A 148 12.05 -8.76 -4.57
C LEU A 148 11.21 -7.74 -5.33
N TYR A 149 10.15 -8.17 -6.02
CA TYR A 149 9.24 -7.27 -6.71
C TYR A 149 8.53 -6.30 -5.75
N PHE A 150 8.11 -6.78 -4.58
CA PHE A 150 7.56 -5.91 -3.55
C PHE A 150 8.54 -4.80 -3.15
N VAL A 151 9.79 -5.16 -2.86
CA VAL A 151 10.83 -4.19 -2.48
C VAL A 151 11.15 -3.22 -3.63
N GLN A 152 11.21 -3.70 -4.86
CA GLN A 152 11.43 -2.85 -6.05
C GLN A 152 10.28 -1.86 -6.25
N MET A 153 9.04 -2.29 -6.07
CA MET A 153 7.87 -1.41 -6.11
C MET A 153 7.98 -0.31 -5.05
N MET A 154 8.28 -0.66 -3.81
CA MET A 154 8.46 0.30 -2.71
C MET A 154 9.50 1.38 -3.05
N LYS A 155 10.62 0.98 -3.65
CA LYS A 155 11.68 1.92 -4.06
C LYS A 155 11.27 2.78 -5.25
N ALA A 156 10.58 2.21 -6.21
CA ALA A 156 10.16 2.92 -7.43
C ALA A 156 9.14 4.05 -7.16
N ILE A 157 8.35 3.91 -6.09
CA ILE A 157 7.35 4.91 -5.67
C ILE A 157 7.85 5.85 -4.56
N THR A 158 9.16 5.99 -4.37
CA THR A 158 9.77 6.78 -3.29
C THR A 158 10.41 8.06 -3.84
N GLY A 159 10.23 9.16 -3.11
CA GLY A 159 10.90 10.43 -3.38
C GLY A 159 10.21 11.30 -4.43
N THR A 160 10.82 12.49 -4.66
CA THR A 160 10.29 13.49 -5.59
C THR A 160 10.39 13.06 -7.07
N GLU A 161 11.31 12.14 -7.40
CA GLU A 161 11.39 11.59 -8.76
C GLU A 161 10.12 10.81 -9.14
N TRP A 162 9.61 10.01 -8.21
CA TRP A 162 8.31 9.35 -8.37
C TRP A 162 7.17 10.37 -8.40
N ALA A 163 7.11 11.25 -7.40
CA ALA A 163 6.02 12.22 -7.26
C ALA A 163 5.88 13.12 -8.50
N GLY A 164 7.00 13.52 -9.11
CA GLY A 164 7.01 14.34 -10.32
C GLY A 164 6.53 13.64 -11.59
N LYS A 165 6.24 12.34 -11.55
CA LYS A 165 5.61 11.60 -12.66
C LYS A 165 4.07 11.66 -12.62
N ILE A 166 3.51 12.01 -11.46
CA ILE A 166 2.06 12.13 -11.27
C ILE A 166 1.59 13.45 -11.90
N PRO A 167 0.43 13.51 -12.57
CA PRO A 167 -0.16 14.76 -13.03
C PRO A 167 -0.31 15.74 -11.86
N SER A 168 0.19 16.96 -12.00
CA SER A 168 0.26 17.94 -10.89
C SER A 168 -1.12 18.42 -10.42
N ASP A 169 -2.14 18.27 -11.24
CA ASP A 169 -3.54 18.59 -10.98
C ASP A 169 -4.37 17.41 -10.47
N LEU A 170 -3.80 16.19 -10.39
CA LEU A 170 -4.50 15.05 -9.80
C LEU A 170 -4.75 15.27 -8.31
N PRO A 171 -6.02 15.31 -7.86
CA PRO A 171 -6.34 15.43 -6.44
C PRO A 171 -5.89 14.20 -5.64
N ILE A 172 -5.24 14.44 -4.49
CA ILE A 172 -4.70 13.36 -3.66
C ILE A 172 -5.16 13.52 -2.21
N TYR A 173 -5.70 12.43 -1.66
CA TYR A 173 -6.01 12.32 -0.23
C TYR A 173 -5.13 11.25 0.42
N ASN A 174 -4.24 11.66 1.33
CA ASN A 174 -3.30 10.78 2.03
C ASN A 174 -3.74 10.61 3.49
N ILE A 175 -4.08 9.39 3.90
CA ILE A 175 -4.62 9.09 5.23
C ILE A 175 -3.92 7.92 5.90
N GLY A 176 -3.89 7.92 7.23
CA GLY A 176 -3.36 6.79 8.01
C GLY A 176 -3.36 7.06 9.50
N GLY A 177 -3.01 6.05 10.29
CA GLY A 177 -2.88 6.15 11.73
C GLY A 177 -1.48 6.59 12.18
N ASP A 178 -1.36 7.29 13.31
CA ASP A 178 -0.06 7.66 13.89
C ASP A 178 0.59 6.51 14.69
N GLN A 179 -0.13 5.39 14.85
CA GLN A 179 0.41 4.16 15.44
C GLN A 179 0.69 3.08 14.38
N ASP A 180 0.58 3.42 13.10
CA ASP A 180 0.88 2.53 11.98
C ASP A 180 2.39 2.38 11.77
N PRO A 181 2.97 1.17 11.96
CA PRO A 181 4.39 0.94 11.70
C PRO A 181 4.75 1.03 10.22
N VAL A 182 3.85 0.69 9.29
CA VAL A 182 4.09 0.78 7.84
C VAL A 182 4.43 2.22 7.44
N GLY A 183 3.71 3.18 8.00
CA GLY A 183 3.98 4.61 7.86
C GLY A 183 5.04 5.15 8.85
N GLU A 184 5.86 4.28 9.48
CA GLU A 184 6.82 4.68 10.52
C GLU A 184 6.20 5.62 11.56
N TYR A 185 5.01 5.24 12.03
CA TYR A 185 4.28 5.97 13.08
C TYR A 185 3.96 7.42 12.70
N GLY A 186 3.44 7.60 11.49
CA GLY A 186 3.03 8.88 10.91
C GLY A 186 4.12 9.58 10.10
N LYS A 187 5.40 9.28 10.31
CA LYS A 187 6.51 9.90 9.57
C LYS A 187 6.38 9.68 8.06
N GLY A 188 6.12 8.45 7.62
CA GLY A 188 6.00 8.09 6.22
C GLY A 188 4.82 8.77 5.52
N ILE A 189 3.70 9.00 6.23
CA ILE A 189 2.56 9.75 5.69
C ILE A 189 2.99 11.17 5.30
N TYR A 190 3.73 11.86 6.19
CA TYR A 190 4.21 13.20 5.92
C TYR A 190 5.36 13.22 4.90
N GLU A 191 6.22 12.19 4.84
CA GLU A 191 7.23 12.07 3.77
C GLU A 191 6.57 12.05 2.39
N VAL A 192 5.57 11.18 2.21
CA VAL A 192 4.83 11.08 0.94
C VAL A 192 4.11 12.39 0.60
N THR A 193 3.46 13.01 1.59
CA THR A 193 2.83 14.33 1.41
C THR A 193 3.86 15.37 0.96
N ASN A 194 5.02 15.43 1.61
CA ASN A 194 6.05 16.42 1.29
C ASN A 194 6.63 16.20 -0.11
N TRP A 195 6.89 14.95 -0.54
CA TRP A 195 7.35 14.70 -1.91
C TRP A 195 6.36 15.19 -2.97
N LEU A 196 5.06 15.00 -2.71
CA LEU A 196 4.02 15.47 -3.60
C LEU A 196 3.92 17.01 -3.60
N VAL A 197 3.96 17.64 -2.43
CA VAL A 197 3.95 19.11 -2.31
C VAL A 197 5.19 19.74 -2.96
N ASP A 198 6.37 19.15 -2.76
CA ASP A 198 7.63 19.61 -3.34
C ASP A 198 7.64 19.52 -4.88
N THR A 199 6.77 18.69 -5.45
CA THR A 199 6.57 18.55 -6.91
C THR A 199 5.34 19.29 -7.44
N GLY A 200 4.70 20.11 -6.61
CA GLY A 200 3.63 21.02 -7.01
C GLY A 200 2.21 20.52 -6.84
N HIS A 201 2.02 19.35 -6.23
CA HIS A 201 0.68 18.80 -6.00
C HIS A 201 -0.03 19.45 -4.81
N THR A 202 -1.36 19.52 -4.88
CA THR A 202 -2.22 19.80 -3.73
C THR A 202 -2.63 18.48 -3.08
N VAL A 203 -2.24 18.29 -1.82
CA VAL A 203 -2.50 17.06 -1.08
C VAL A 203 -3.31 17.34 0.17
N LYS A 204 -4.48 16.70 0.28
CA LYS A 204 -5.21 16.64 1.54
C LYS A 204 -4.61 15.53 2.39
N THR A 205 -4.12 15.84 3.58
CA THR A 205 -3.50 14.85 4.47
C THR A 205 -4.26 14.79 5.79
N ARG A 206 -4.57 13.58 6.25
CA ARG A 206 -5.18 13.38 7.57
C ARG A 206 -4.53 12.22 8.30
N VAL A 207 -4.09 12.48 9.53
CA VAL A 207 -3.53 11.48 10.44
C VAL A 207 -4.50 11.27 11.60
N TYR A 208 -4.89 10.01 11.81
CA TYR A 208 -5.76 9.58 12.90
C TYR A 208 -4.92 9.17 14.09
N SER A 209 -5.03 9.94 15.19
CA SER A 209 -4.19 9.73 16.37
C SER A 209 -4.70 8.58 17.24
N GLY A 210 -3.78 7.69 17.62
CA GLY A 210 -4.05 6.52 18.43
C GLY A 210 -4.39 5.25 17.64
N TYR A 211 -4.48 5.34 16.31
CA TYR A 211 -4.88 4.23 15.45
C TYR A 211 -3.71 3.64 14.67
N ARG A 212 -3.76 2.32 14.45
CA ARG A 212 -2.75 1.55 13.72
C ARG A 212 -3.06 1.53 12.21
N HIS A 213 -2.65 0.48 11.53
CA HIS A 213 -2.61 0.37 10.07
C HIS A 213 -4.00 0.43 9.40
N GLU A 214 -4.98 -0.30 9.94
CA GLU A 214 -6.32 -0.42 9.35
C GLU A 214 -7.31 0.54 10.00
N ILE A 215 -7.16 1.84 9.75
CA ILE A 215 -8.03 2.88 10.34
C ILE A 215 -9.52 2.69 9.98
N HIS A 216 -9.81 2.04 8.86
CA HIS A 216 -11.15 1.74 8.36
C HIS A 216 -11.83 0.54 9.05
N ASN A 217 -11.09 -0.21 9.89
CA ASN A 217 -11.59 -1.36 10.62
C ASN A 217 -11.80 -1.10 12.13
N TYR A 218 -11.63 0.14 12.58
CA TYR A 218 -11.97 0.54 13.94
C TYR A 218 -13.40 1.03 14.03
N ASP A 219 -14.23 0.39 14.84
CA ASP A 219 -15.63 0.76 15.03
C ASP A 219 -15.83 2.22 15.44
N GLU A 220 -14.86 2.80 16.16
CA GLU A 220 -14.94 4.16 16.67
C GLU A 220 -14.74 5.23 15.60
N ILE A 221 -14.03 4.93 14.50
CA ILE A 221 -13.68 5.95 13.49
C ILE A 221 -13.98 5.54 12.05
N LYS A 222 -14.38 4.31 11.77
CA LYS A 222 -14.61 3.85 10.38
C LYS A 222 -15.56 4.74 9.61
N ASP A 223 -16.66 5.16 10.24
CA ASP A 223 -17.65 6.05 9.62
C ASP A 223 -17.06 7.44 9.31
N GLU A 224 -16.16 7.93 10.17
CA GLU A 224 -15.45 9.19 9.96
C GLU A 224 -14.43 9.09 8.83
N VAL A 225 -13.74 7.93 8.72
CA VAL A 225 -12.81 7.65 7.62
C VAL A 225 -13.55 7.60 6.30
N GLU A 226 -14.65 6.84 6.24
CA GLU A 226 -15.50 6.73 5.04
C GLU A 226 -16.08 8.10 4.63
N ALA A 227 -16.66 8.83 5.58
CA ALA A 227 -17.18 10.16 5.32
C ALA A 227 -16.10 11.12 4.82
N GLY A 228 -14.87 10.99 5.30
CA GLY A 228 -13.72 11.78 4.85
C GLY A 228 -13.34 11.48 3.39
N ILE A 229 -13.41 10.23 2.97
CA ILE A 229 -13.15 9.79 1.58
C ILE A 229 -14.27 10.28 0.67
N ILE A 230 -15.53 10.07 1.06
CA ILE A 230 -16.70 10.54 0.29
C ILE A 230 -16.64 12.05 0.12
N SER A 231 -16.43 12.82 1.19
CA SER A 231 -16.32 14.28 1.15
C SER A 231 -15.15 14.76 0.26
N PHE A 232 -14.07 14.00 0.18
CA PHE A 232 -12.99 14.29 -0.76
C PHE A 232 -13.43 14.08 -2.21
N MET A 233 -14.13 12.99 -2.51
CA MET A 233 -14.66 12.73 -3.86
C MET A 233 -15.69 13.78 -4.26
N ASP A 234 -16.65 14.10 -3.38
CA ASP A 234 -17.70 15.11 -3.64
C ASP A 234 -17.07 16.48 -3.94
N SER A 235 -16.01 16.87 -3.21
CA SER A 235 -15.35 18.16 -3.46
C SER A 235 -14.73 18.28 -4.86
N ILE A 236 -14.43 17.17 -5.53
CA ILE A 236 -13.90 17.13 -6.90
C ILE A 236 -15.05 17.14 -7.93
N LEU A 237 -16.16 16.50 -7.59
CA LEU A 237 -17.32 16.39 -8.49
C LEU A 237 -18.13 17.69 -8.55
N ASP A 238 -18.00 18.55 -7.55
CA ASP A 238 -18.72 19.83 -7.45
C ASP A 238 -17.96 20.99 -8.17
N GLU A 239 -16.73 20.78 -8.65
CA GLU A 239 -15.92 21.73 -9.42
C GLU A 239 -16.25 21.66 -10.93
#